data_92bd1fd86088b5f907cdcdfb824f7e45
#
_entry.id   92bd1fd86088b5f907cdcdfb824f7e45
#
_cell.length_a   1.000
_cell.length_b   1.000
_cell.length_c   1.000
_cell.angle_alpha   90.00
_cell.angle_beta   90.00
_cell.angle_gamma   90.00
#
_symmetry.space_group_name_H-M   'P 1'
#
loop_
_entity.id
_entity.type
_entity.pdbx_description
1 polymer ?
#
loop_
_entity_poly.entity_id
_entity_poly.type
_entity_poly.pdbx_seq_one_letter_code
_entity_poly.pdbx_strand_id
1 'polypeptide(L)'
;MLIGIPIFLALFIVGIFYTFVKHAVKWDYSISRQFTPILRSINLVFDGLANAGAGELLNDSFKIKNDYARYGKWYETISAITGLVKLYEKDTWLRKFLKILGKNHCEEAITDMQNYYYNHLFTKE
;
A
#
# COMPACT_ATOMS: atom_id res chain seq x y z
N MET A 1 -4.20 21.51 -11.44
CA MET A 1 -3.73 20.54 -10.44
C MET A 1 -4.29 20.74 -9.03
N LEU A 2 -4.42 21.98 -8.55
CA LEU A 2 -4.96 22.29 -7.21
C LEU A 2 -6.44 21.97 -6.99
N ILE A 3 -7.26 21.96 -8.04
CA ILE A 3 -8.72 21.70 -7.96
C ILE A 3 -9.03 20.19 -7.84
N GLY A 4 -8.14 19.33 -8.32
CA GLY A 4 -8.34 17.87 -8.27
C GLY A 4 -8.30 17.30 -6.85
N ILE A 5 -7.48 17.86 -5.97
CA ILE A 5 -7.31 17.37 -4.59
C ILE A 5 -8.59 17.49 -3.76
N PRO A 6 -9.26 18.67 -3.69
CA PRO A 6 -10.51 18.80 -2.94
C PRO A 6 -11.66 17.97 -3.52
N ILE A 7 -11.75 17.84 -4.85
CA ILE A 7 -12.75 16.98 -5.49
C ILE A 7 -12.50 15.51 -5.14
N PHE A 8 -11.26 15.06 -5.23
CA PHE A 8 -10.89 13.69 -4.86
C PHE A 8 -11.19 13.41 -3.39
N LEU A 9 -10.84 14.33 -2.49
CA LEU A 9 -11.10 14.19 -1.06
C LEU A 9 -12.61 14.16 -0.76
N ALA A 10 -13.40 15.01 -1.41
CA ALA A 10 -14.85 15.02 -1.27
C ALA A 10 -15.47 13.70 -1.75
N LEU A 11 -15.08 13.20 -2.93
CA LEU A 11 -15.57 11.92 -3.46
C LEU A 11 -15.16 10.75 -2.58
N PHE A 12 -13.96 10.78 -2.01
CA PHE A 12 -13.46 9.76 -1.10
C PHE A 12 -14.30 9.70 0.19
N ILE A 13 -14.54 10.86 0.82
CA ILE A 13 -15.36 10.94 2.05
C ILE A 13 -16.80 10.52 1.77
N VAL A 14 -17.41 11.04 0.70
CA VAL A 14 -18.78 10.71 0.30
C VAL A 14 -18.90 9.23 -0.05
N GLY A 15 -17.92 8.66 -0.74
CA GLY A 15 -17.88 7.25 -1.11
C GLY A 15 -17.82 6.33 0.11
N ILE A 16 -16.98 6.64 1.08
CA ILE A 16 -16.91 5.89 2.34
C ILE A 16 -18.23 5.98 3.10
N PHE A 17 -18.78 7.19 3.23
CA PHE A 17 -20.03 7.40 3.95
C PHE A 17 -21.21 6.69 3.26
N TYR A 18 -21.32 6.79 1.94
CA TYR A 18 -22.32 6.08 1.14
C TYR A 18 -22.22 4.57 1.35
N THR A 19 -21.02 4.01 1.29
CA THR A 19 -20.79 2.58 1.48
C THR A 19 -21.19 2.15 2.89
N PHE A 20 -20.83 2.94 3.90
CA PHE A 20 -21.21 2.69 5.28
C PHE A 20 -22.73 2.68 5.46
N VAL A 21 -23.44 3.71 4.97
CA VAL A 21 -24.90 3.82 5.07
C VAL A 21 -25.59 2.68 4.32
N LYS A 22 -25.15 2.38 3.09
CA LYS A 22 -25.71 1.31 2.27
C LYS A 22 -25.65 -0.05 2.97
N HIS A 23 -24.56 -0.32 3.69
CA HIS A 23 -24.37 -1.60 4.37
C HIS A 23 -24.93 -1.62 5.79
N ALA A 24 -24.99 -0.48 6.47
CA ALA A 24 -25.65 -0.36 7.77
C ALA A 24 -27.16 -0.56 7.68
N VAL A 25 -27.78 -0.11 6.57
CA VAL A 25 -29.23 -0.27 6.34
C VAL A 25 -29.60 -1.72 5.95
N LYS A 26 -28.69 -2.43 5.31
CA LYS A 26 -28.83 -3.86 5.02
C LYS A 26 -28.14 -4.71 6.06
N TRP A 27 -28.53 -4.66 7.31
CA TRP A 27 -27.94 -5.41 8.43
C TRP A 27 -27.74 -6.90 8.09
N ASP A 28 -26.80 -7.16 7.20
CA ASP A 28 -26.45 -8.49 6.73
C ASP A 28 -25.01 -8.81 7.14
N TYR A 29 -24.77 -10.03 7.54
CA TYR A 29 -23.48 -10.58 7.98
C TYR A 29 -22.34 -10.40 6.97
N SER A 30 -22.65 -9.85 5.79
CA SER A 30 -21.71 -9.57 4.71
C SER A 30 -20.91 -8.25 4.86
N ILE A 31 -21.19 -7.43 5.90
CA ILE A 31 -20.53 -6.13 6.09
C ILE A 31 -19.01 -6.31 6.18
N SER A 32 -18.54 -7.29 6.95
CA SER A 32 -17.11 -7.51 7.11
C SER A 32 -16.44 -7.97 5.80
N ARG A 33 -17.11 -8.77 4.97
CA ARG A 33 -16.56 -9.22 3.69
C ARG A 33 -16.43 -8.11 2.66
N GLN A 34 -17.29 -7.10 2.70
CA GLN A 34 -17.26 -5.98 1.75
C GLN A 34 -16.38 -4.82 2.23
N PHE A 35 -16.29 -4.61 3.54
CA PHE A 35 -15.41 -3.60 4.13
C PHE A 35 -13.93 -3.96 4.03
N THR A 36 -13.60 -5.23 4.16
CA THR A 36 -12.20 -5.70 4.11
C THR A 36 -11.48 -5.31 2.80
N PRO A 37 -12.05 -5.50 1.59
CA PRO A 37 -11.43 -5.05 0.35
C PRO A 37 -11.25 -3.53 0.27
N ILE A 38 -12.22 -2.75 0.78
CA ILE A 38 -12.16 -1.28 0.78
C ILE A 38 -11.04 -0.81 1.71
N LEU A 39 -10.99 -1.33 2.94
CA LEU A 39 -9.93 -1.01 3.89
C LEU A 39 -8.55 -1.42 3.37
N ARG A 40 -8.46 -2.57 2.70
CA ARG A 40 -7.22 -3.02 2.06
C ARG A 40 -6.78 -2.04 0.95
N SER A 41 -7.71 -1.59 0.11
CA SER A 41 -7.41 -0.62 -0.96
C SER A 41 -6.96 0.72 -0.38
N ILE A 42 -7.62 1.21 0.67
CA ILE A 42 -7.24 2.44 1.39
C ILE A 42 -5.83 2.31 1.96
N ASN A 43 -5.54 1.21 2.64
CA ASN A 43 -4.21 0.96 3.20
C ASN A 43 -3.12 0.91 2.12
N LEU A 44 -3.38 0.28 0.97
CA LEU A 44 -2.45 0.25 -0.15
C LEU A 44 -2.17 1.65 -0.72
N VAL A 45 -3.20 2.50 -0.84
CA VAL A 45 -3.03 3.88 -1.30
C VAL A 45 -2.20 4.69 -0.30
N PHE A 46 -2.48 4.60 0.99
CA PHE A 46 -1.70 5.29 2.02
C PHE A 46 -0.25 4.79 2.08
N ASP A 47 -0.04 3.49 1.96
CA ASP A 47 1.30 2.90 1.96
C ASP A 47 2.11 3.36 0.72
N GLY A 48 1.47 3.41 -0.46
CA GLY A 48 2.07 3.97 -1.67
C GLY A 48 2.39 5.46 -1.58
N LEU A 49 1.48 6.26 -1.02
CA LEU A 49 1.71 7.70 -0.78
C LEU A 49 2.84 7.93 0.22
N ALA A 50 2.88 7.15 1.29
CA ALA A 50 3.95 7.21 2.27
C ALA A 50 5.30 6.81 1.65
N ASN A 51 5.33 5.80 0.78
CA ASN A 51 6.51 5.42 0.03
C ASN A 51 6.99 6.54 -0.90
N ALA A 52 6.07 7.17 -1.64
CA ALA A 52 6.40 8.29 -2.52
C ALA A 52 6.95 9.50 -1.74
N GLY A 53 6.32 9.84 -0.61
CA GLY A 53 6.71 11.00 0.20
C GLY A 53 7.99 10.80 1.02
N ALA A 54 8.21 9.61 1.55
CA ALA A 54 9.38 9.30 2.38
C ALA A 54 10.54 8.66 1.59
N GLY A 55 10.37 8.44 0.29
CA GLY A 55 11.28 7.63 -0.51
C GLY A 55 12.74 8.10 -0.46
N GLU A 56 13.01 9.37 -0.72
CA GLU A 56 14.37 9.92 -0.69
C GLU A 56 14.97 9.84 0.72
N LEU A 57 14.19 10.20 1.74
CA LEU A 57 14.64 10.12 3.14
C LEU A 57 15.06 8.70 3.52
N LEU A 58 14.26 7.71 3.12
CA LEU A 58 14.54 6.30 3.42
C LEU A 58 15.75 5.78 2.63
N ASN A 59 15.85 6.13 1.35
CA ASN A 59 16.99 5.77 0.52
C ASN A 59 18.32 6.31 1.09
N ASP A 60 18.34 7.56 1.49
CA ASP A 60 19.52 8.21 2.07
C ASP A 60 19.83 7.66 3.46
N SER A 61 18.82 7.50 4.32
CA SER A 61 18.98 6.98 5.68
C SER A 61 19.53 5.55 5.69
N PHE A 62 19.07 4.74 4.76
CA PHE A 62 19.53 3.35 4.62
C PHE A 62 20.69 3.19 3.64
N LYS A 63 21.11 4.26 2.96
CA LYS A 63 22.16 4.24 1.93
C LYS A 63 21.89 3.17 0.86
N ILE A 64 20.66 3.17 0.32
CA ILE A 64 20.22 2.18 -0.67
C ILE A 64 20.96 2.42 -1.99
N LYS A 65 21.60 1.38 -2.50
CA LYS A 65 22.35 1.42 -3.76
C LYS A 65 21.66 0.66 -4.89
N ASN A 66 20.86 -0.34 -4.53
CA ASN A 66 20.18 -1.20 -5.51
C ASN A 66 18.92 -0.52 -6.03
N ASP A 67 18.83 -0.31 -7.34
CA ASP A 67 17.69 0.37 -7.99
C ASP A 67 16.39 -0.44 -7.91
N TYR A 68 16.45 -1.77 -7.80
CA TYR A 68 15.27 -2.62 -7.64
C TYR A 68 14.65 -2.54 -6.25
N ALA A 69 15.43 -2.15 -5.24
CA ALA A 69 15.00 -2.05 -3.85
C ALA A 69 14.89 -0.59 -3.38
N ARG A 70 14.60 0.34 -4.29
CA ARG A 70 14.59 1.77 -4.02
C ARG A 70 13.20 2.26 -3.67
N TYR A 71 13.08 2.97 -2.55
CA TYR A 71 11.85 3.65 -2.15
C TYR A 71 11.52 4.83 -3.08
N GLY A 72 10.28 5.29 -3.09
CA GLY A 72 9.85 6.53 -3.74
C GLY A 72 8.83 6.38 -4.87
N LYS A 73 8.46 5.15 -5.25
CA LYS A 73 7.46 4.92 -6.29
C LYS A 73 6.07 4.79 -5.66
N TRP A 74 5.12 5.64 -6.05
CA TRP A 74 3.77 5.71 -5.48
C TRP A 74 2.95 4.41 -5.64
N TYR A 75 3.30 3.58 -6.61
CA TYR A 75 2.62 2.31 -6.89
C TYR A 75 3.25 1.11 -6.16
N GLU A 76 4.32 1.32 -5.42
CA GLU A 76 4.97 0.30 -4.59
C GLU A 76 4.73 0.62 -3.11
N THR A 77 4.46 -0.41 -2.31
CA THR A 77 4.26 -0.22 -0.88
C THR A 77 5.59 -0.14 -0.12
N ILE A 78 5.63 0.62 0.96
CA ILE A 78 6.81 0.67 1.86
C ILE A 78 7.16 -0.74 2.33
N SER A 79 6.15 -1.54 2.69
CA SER A 79 6.34 -2.89 3.19
C SER A 79 7.03 -3.79 2.16
N ALA A 80 6.58 -3.75 0.89
CA ALA A 80 7.19 -4.53 -0.18
C ALA A 80 8.63 -4.10 -0.46
N ILE A 81 8.88 -2.80 -0.58
CA ILE A 81 10.25 -2.29 -0.81
C ILE A 81 11.17 -2.62 0.38
N THR A 82 10.68 -2.50 1.62
CA THR A 82 11.46 -2.91 2.80
C THR A 82 11.83 -4.40 2.77
N GLY A 83 10.93 -5.24 2.26
CA GLY A 83 11.23 -6.65 2.02
C GLY A 83 12.30 -6.85 0.94
N LEU A 84 12.23 -6.10 -0.18
CA LEU A 84 13.24 -6.13 -1.25
C LEU A 84 14.61 -5.62 -0.77
N VAL A 85 14.64 -4.57 0.04
CA VAL A 85 15.89 -4.07 0.66
C VAL A 85 16.56 -5.16 1.48
N LYS A 86 15.80 -5.94 2.24
CA LYS A 86 16.36 -7.10 2.96
C LYS A 86 16.93 -8.14 2.02
N LEU A 87 16.26 -8.42 0.91
CA LEU A 87 16.71 -9.46 -0.03
C LEU A 87 17.97 -9.07 -0.80
N TYR A 88 18.05 -7.81 -1.23
CA TYR A 88 19.09 -7.35 -2.14
C TYR A 88 20.25 -6.61 -1.46
N GLU A 89 20.04 -6.11 -0.26
CA GLU A 89 21.08 -5.32 0.44
C GLU A 89 21.24 -5.70 1.90
N LYS A 90 20.31 -5.29 2.76
CA LYS A 90 20.45 -5.45 4.22
C LYS A 90 19.13 -5.42 4.97
N ASP A 91 19.14 -5.99 6.16
CA ASP A 91 18.00 -5.84 7.07
C ASP A 91 18.00 -4.45 7.74
N THR A 92 16.85 -3.80 7.77
CA THR A 92 16.67 -2.45 8.30
C THR A 92 15.83 -2.45 9.59
N TRP A 93 15.96 -1.39 10.40
CA TRP A 93 15.11 -1.21 11.57
C TRP A 93 13.63 -1.06 11.18
N LEU A 94 13.35 -0.48 10.00
CA LEU A 94 11.98 -0.32 9.49
C LEU A 94 11.31 -1.68 9.28
N ARG A 95 12.02 -2.68 8.74
CA ARG A 95 11.50 -4.03 8.63
C ARG A 95 11.18 -4.63 9.99
N LYS A 96 12.05 -4.41 10.98
CA LYS A 96 11.81 -4.88 12.35
C LYS A 96 10.56 -4.24 12.96
N PHE A 97 10.34 -2.96 12.69
CA PHE A 97 9.13 -2.24 13.08
C PHE A 97 7.88 -2.80 12.38
N LEU A 98 7.94 -3.01 11.07
CA LEU A 98 6.81 -3.56 10.30
C LEU A 98 6.44 -5.01 10.67
N LYS A 99 7.31 -5.74 11.36
CA LYS A 99 6.95 -7.05 11.93
C LYS A 99 5.82 -7.00 12.97
N ILE A 100 5.50 -5.82 13.51
CA ILE A 100 4.34 -5.62 14.38
C ILE A 100 3.04 -5.92 13.61
N LEU A 101 3.01 -5.67 12.30
CA LEU A 101 1.87 -5.95 11.41
C LEU A 101 1.74 -7.45 11.04
N GLY A 102 2.80 -8.22 11.24
CA GLY A 102 2.87 -9.65 10.95
C GLY A 102 4.31 -10.12 10.79
N LYS A 103 4.61 -11.34 11.22
CA LYS A 103 5.98 -11.87 11.23
C LYS A 103 6.65 -11.85 9.84
N ASN A 104 5.86 -12.13 8.78
CA ASN A 104 6.30 -12.18 7.38
C ASN A 104 5.66 -11.07 6.54
N HIS A 105 5.19 -10.00 7.17
CA HIS A 105 4.41 -8.95 6.50
C HIS A 105 5.11 -8.36 5.27
N CYS A 106 6.40 -8.08 5.35
CA CYS A 106 7.16 -7.51 4.24
C CYS A 106 7.36 -8.52 3.10
N GLU A 107 7.56 -9.78 3.40
CA GLU A 107 7.72 -10.87 2.43
C GLU A 107 6.39 -11.16 1.70
N GLU A 108 5.29 -11.17 2.43
CA GLU A 108 3.94 -11.30 1.86
C GLU A 108 3.59 -10.10 0.97
N ALA A 109 3.97 -8.89 1.37
CA ALA A 109 3.76 -7.69 0.58
C ALA A 109 4.50 -7.71 -0.76
N ILE A 110 5.69 -8.32 -0.85
CA ILE A 110 6.40 -8.53 -2.12
C ILE A 110 5.56 -9.42 -3.05
N THR A 111 5.07 -10.54 -2.53
CA THR A 111 4.26 -11.50 -3.29
C THR A 111 2.96 -10.86 -3.77
N ASP A 112 2.28 -10.13 -2.91
CA ASP A 112 1.04 -9.41 -3.25
C ASP A 112 1.28 -8.35 -4.33
N MET A 113 2.37 -7.60 -4.25
CA MET A 113 2.76 -6.61 -5.24
C MET A 113 3.09 -7.27 -6.59
N GLN A 114 3.87 -8.35 -6.60
CA GLN A 114 4.21 -9.10 -7.82
C GLN A 114 2.95 -9.67 -8.48
N ASN A 115 2.04 -10.27 -7.71
CA ASN A 115 0.78 -10.79 -8.22
C ASN A 115 -0.11 -9.68 -8.80
N TYR A 116 -0.17 -8.52 -8.15
CA TYR A 116 -0.91 -7.38 -8.65
C TYR A 116 -0.37 -6.92 -10.01
N TYR A 117 0.94 -6.75 -10.15
CA TYR A 117 1.57 -6.36 -11.41
C TYR A 117 1.36 -7.42 -12.49
N TYR A 118 1.60 -8.69 -12.17
CA TYR A 118 1.42 -9.78 -13.13
C TYR A 118 0.00 -9.81 -13.68
N ASN A 119 -1.00 -9.76 -12.81
CA ASN A 119 -2.39 -9.86 -13.21
C ASN A 119 -2.94 -8.62 -13.93
N HIS A 120 -2.38 -7.42 -13.69
CA HIS A 120 -2.92 -6.18 -14.24
C HIS A 120 -2.12 -5.62 -15.42
N LEU A 121 -0.84 -5.93 -15.51
CA LEU A 121 0.04 -5.41 -16.56
C LEU A 121 0.32 -6.43 -17.67
N PHE A 122 0.32 -7.72 -17.37
CA PHE A 122 0.73 -8.77 -18.31
C PHE A 122 -0.42 -9.63 -18.83
N THR A 123 -1.61 -9.54 -18.26
CA THR A 123 -2.79 -10.31 -18.71
C THR A 123 -3.73 -9.55 -19.65
N LYS A 124 -3.32 -8.37 -20.14
CA LYS A 124 -4.06 -7.58 -21.14
C LYS A 124 -3.55 -7.83 -22.58
N GLU A 125 -3.23 -9.06 -22.91
CA GLU A 125 -3.11 -9.49 -24.30
C GLU A 125 -4.21 -10.46 -24.67
#